data_baa60bfdc8409d853e39e99abe8d6347
#
_entry.id   baa60bfdc8409d853e39e99abe8d6347
#
_cell.length_a   1.000
_cell.length_b   1.000
_cell.length_c   1.000
_cell.angle_alpha   90.00
_cell.angle_beta   90.00
_cell.angle_gamma   90.00
#
_symmetry.space_group_name_H-M   'P 1'
#
loop_
_entity.id
_entity.type
_entity.pdbx_description
1 polymer ?
#
loop_
_entity_poly.entity_id
_entity_poly.type
_entity_poly.pdbx_seq_one_letter_code
_entity_poly.pdbx_strand_id
1 'polypeptide(L)'
;MRINAGIDEAGRGCIIGSLFIAGVTLNDYQVKELQQLGVKDSKLLSSKNRKKFYNIINNLVAEKCVYKIAPSQIDQYVKYKKLNYLTAINMAKILDKLQADHYYIDSSDVNPERFKAIIIENSIKKVDITCRHHADSTFTVVAAASIIAKVKRDEEIEKLKKKYGDFGSGYPSDKKTIKFLSNWVNEKKNIPEFARKSWKTWNKINTTLDSFV
;
A
#
# COMPACT_ATOMS: atom_id res chain seq x y z
N MET A 1 -14.93 -4.86 -26.02
CA MET A 1 -13.78 -5.38 -25.25
C MET A 1 -13.92 -4.83 -23.86
N ARG A 2 -14.04 -5.71 -22.86
CA ARG A 2 -14.28 -5.31 -21.47
C ARG A 2 -13.00 -4.72 -20.85
N ILE A 3 -13.14 -3.61 -20.15
CA ILE A 3 -12.06 -2.97 -19.38
C ILE A 3 -12.30 -3.22 -17.89
N ASN A 4 -11.30 -3.79 -17.22
CA ASN A 4 -11.36 -4.08 -15.81
C ASN A 4 -10.37 -3.17 -15.06
N ALA A 5 -10.79 -2.62 -13.93
CA ALA A 5 -9.92 -1.90 -13.01
C ALA A 5 -9.54 -2.77 -11.82
N GLY A 6 -8.30 -2.67 -11.37
CA GLY A 6 -7.80 -3.30 -10.14
C GLY A 6 -7.25 -2.25 -9.19
N ILE A 7 -7.53 -2.38 -7.90
CA ILE A 7 -7.05 -1.47 -6.87
C ILE A 7 -6.50 -2.27 -5.69
N ASP A 8 -5.30 -1.89 -5.22
CA ASP A 8 -4.62 -2.51 -4.08
C ASP A 8 -3.70 -1.51 -3.37
N GLU A 9 -3.21 -1.85 -2.18
CA GLU A 9 -2.31 -1.03 -1.38
C GLU A 9 -1.01 -1.74 -1.02
N ALA A 10 0.00 -0.93 -0.63
CA ALA A 10 1.26 -1.41 -0.08
C ALA A 10 1.76 -0.52 1.05
N GLY A 11 2.41 -1.13 2.04
CA GLY A 11 3.00 -0.40 3.15
C GLY A 11 2.05 -0.15 4.32
N ARG A 12 0.90 -0.82 4.39
CA ARG A 12 -0.09 -0.64 5.47
C ARG A 12 0.49 -0.88 6.86
N GLY A 13 1.24 -1.97 7.07
CA GLY A 13 1.80 -2.37 8.38
C GLY A 13 3.15 -1.77 8.72
N CYS A 14 3.75 -0.95 7.87
CA CYS A 14 5.06 -0.36 8.11
C CYS A 14 5.01 0.67 9.24
N ILE A 15 6.09 0.76 10.05
CA ILE A 15 6.29 1.87 11.00
C ILE A 15 7.03 3.04 10.33
N ILE A 16 7.86 2.76 9.30
CA ILE A 16 8.55 3.79 8.51
C ILE A 16 7.91 3.89 7.12
N GLY A 17 7.67 5.10 6.67
CA GLY A 17 7.21 5.42 5.32
C GLY A 17 5.70 5.47 5.15
N SER A 18 5.32 5.85 3.94
CA SER A 18 3.93 6.10 3.53
C SER A 18 3.17 4.80 3.23
N LEU A 19 1.86 4.90 3.18
CA LEU A 19 0.96 3.91 2.57
C LEU A 19 0.74 4.34 1.11
N PHE A 20 0.90 3.40 0.18
CA PHE A 20 0.63 3.63 -1.23
C PHE A 20 -0.59 2.82 -1.66
N ILE A 21 -1.50 3.46 -2.38
CA ILE A 21 -2.65 2.82 -3.00
C ILE A 21 -2.49 3.03 -4.49
N ALA A 22 -2.63 1.97 -5.27
CA ALA A 22 -2.53 2.01 -6.73
C ALA A 22 -3.77 1.41 -7.37
N GLY A 23 -4.13 1.96 -8.52
CA GLY A 23 -5.14 1.41 -9.38
C GLY A 23 -4.69 1.44 -10.83
N VAL A 24 -5.13 0.45 -11.62
CA VAL A 24 -4.84 0.31 -13.04
C VAL A 24 -6.06 -0.19 -13.79
N THR A 25 -6.11 0.08 -15.10
CA THR A 25 -7.08 -0.53 -16.01
C THR A 25 -6.39 -1.45 -16.99
N LEU A 26 -7.00 -2.60 -17.25
CA LEU A 26 -6.57 -3.60 -18.23
C LEU A 26 -7.79 -4.11 -19.02
N ASN A 27 -7.62 -4.28 -20.32
CA ASN A 27 -8.58 -5.02 -21.14
C ASN A 27 -8.31 -6.53 -21.07
N ASP A 28 -9.22 -7.34 -21.63
CA ASP A 28 -9.15 -8.80 -21.56
C ASP A 28 -7.88 -9.39 -22.21
N TYR A 29 -7.33 -8.76 -23.25
CA TYR A 29 -6.07 -9.19 -23.88
C TYR A 29 -4.87 -8.93 -22.99
N GLN A 30 -4.78 -7.74 -22.42
CA GLN A 30 -3.73 -7.35 -21.48
C GLN A 30 -3.76 -8.22 -20.21
N VAL A 31 -4.95 -8.57 -19.71
CA VAL A 31 -5.10 -9.51 -18.59
C VAL A 31 -4.50 -10.87 -18.94
N LYS A 32 -4.83 -11.42 -20.13
CA LYS A 32 -4.27 -12.71 -20.59
C LYS A 32 -2.76 -12.65 -20.75
N GLU A 33 -2.24 -11.59 -21.34
CA GLU A 33 -0.79 -11.37 -21.50
C GLU A 33 -0.06 -11.39 -20.15
N LEU A 34 -0.55 -10.62 -19.16
CA LEU A 34 0.03 -10.59 -17.82
C LEU A 34 -0.10 -11.93 -17.09
N GLN A 35 -1.17 -12.70 -17.33
CA GLN A 35 -1.32 -14.06 -16.80
C GLN A 35 -0.24 -15.01 -17.34
N GLN A 36 -0.01 -14.99 -18.66
CA GLN A 36 1.03 -15.80 -19.31
C GLN A 36 2.44 -15.45 -18.80
N LEU A 37 2.67 -14.19 -18.44
CA LEU A 37 3.92 -13.72 -17.84
C LEU A 37 4.05 -14.06 -16.33
N GLY A 38 3.03 -14.65 -15.70
CA GLY A 38 3.08 -15.09 -14.30
C GLY A 38 2.87 -13.97 -13.28
N VAL A 39 2.21 -12.87 -13.63
CA VAL A 39 1.97 -11.73 -12.72
C VAL A 39 1.15 -12.13 -11.49
N LYS A 40 0.34 -13.19 -11.55
CA LYS A 40 -0.51 -13.69 -10.44
C LYS A 40 0.28 -14.11 -9.20
N ASP A 41 1.55 -14.51 -9.34
CA ASP A 41 2.40 -14.96 -8.24
C ASP A 41 3.21 -13.81 -7.60
N SER A 42 2.70 -12.60 -7.65
CA SER A 42 3.39 -11.37 -7.23
C SER A 42 3.87 -11.37 -5.77
N LYS A 43 3.26 -12.18 -4.90
CA LYS A 43 3.66 -12.33 -3.48
C LYS A 43 5.01 -13.01 -3.31
N LEU A 44 5.40 -13.87 -4.27
CA LEU A 44 6.67 -14.60 -4.26
C LEU A 44 7.79 -13.84 -5.00
N LEU A 45 7.46 -12.70 -5.61
CA LEU A 45 8.43 -11.95 -6.40
C LEU A 45 9.45 -11.24 -5.53
N SER A 46 10.73 -11.46 -5.84
CA SER A 46 11.81 -10.63 -5.31
C SER A 46 11.64 -9.15 -5.74
N SER A 47 12.28 -8.22 -5.03
CA SER A 47 12.26 -6.80 -5.39
C SER A 47 12.72 -6.55 -6.84
N LYS A 48 13.73 -7.30 -7.32
CA LYS A 48 14.23 -7.23 -8.70
C LYS A 48 13.16 -7.67 -9.71
N ASN A 49 12.48 -8.77 -9.44
CA ASN A 49 11.41 -9.27 -10.33
C ASN A 49 10.17 -8.35 -10.31
N ARG A 50 9.80 -7.79 -9.15
CA ARG A 50 8.74 -6.78 -9.08
C ARG A 50 9.03 -5.58 -9.97
N LYS A 51 10.28 -5.11 -10.01
CA LYS A 51 10.69 -3.98 -10.85
C LYS A 51 10.61 -4.31 -12.35
N LYS A 52 10.92 -5.55 -12.74
CA LYS A 52 10.72 -6.04 -14.12
C LYS A 52 9.24 -6.01 -14.50
N PHE A 53 8.37 -6.59 -13.66
CA PHE A 53 6.92 -6.59 -13.91
C PHE A 53 6.33 -5.18 -13.89
N TYR A 54 6.80 -4.31 -13.02
CA TYR A 54 6.38 -2.91 -12.99
C TYR A 54 6.58 -2.23 -14.35
N ASN A 55 7.74 -2.44 -15.00
CA ASN A 55 8.00 -1.87 -16.31
C ASN A 55 7.06 -2.44 -17.38
N ILE A 56 6.82 -3.76 -17.37
CA ILE A 56 5.87 -4.41 -18.28
C ILE A 56 4.46 -3.86 -18.07
N ILE A 57 3.97 -3.85 -16.83
CA ILE A 57 2.64 -3.33 -16.49
C ILE A 57 2.53 -1.86 -16.90
N ASN A 58 3.54 -1.05 -16.62
CA ASN A 58 3.55 0.37 -16.93
C ASN A 58 3.44 0.69 -18.42
N ASN A 59 3.92 -0.21 -19.28
CA ASN A 59 3.84 -0.09 -20.73
C ASN A 59 2.50 -0.63 -21.28
N LEU A 60 1.85 -1.55 -20.57
CA LEU A 60 0.61 -2.18 -21.00
C LEU A 60 -0.65 -1.42 -20.56
N VAL A 61 -0.65 -0.82 -19.36
CA VAL A 61 -1.86 -0.20 -18.79
C VAL A 61 -2.21 1.07 -19.53
N ALA A 62 -3.49 1.24 -19.88
CA ALA A 62 -4.01 2.47 -20.46
C ALA A 62 -4.12 3.57 -19.42
N GLU A 63 -4.60 3.23 -18.22
CA GLU A 63 -4.73 4.17 -17.11
C GLU A 63 -4.11 3.60 -15.85
N LYS A 64 -3.47 4.47 -15.10
CA LYS A 64 -2.97 4.18 -13.74
C LYS A 64 -3.12 5.38 -12.85
N CYS A 65 -3.38 5.12 -11.59
CA CYS A 65 -3.43 6.13 -10.55
C CYS A 65 -2.73 5.64 -9.30
N VAL A 66 -1.92 6.48 -8.66
CA VAL A 66 -1.24 6.14 -7.40
C VAL A 66 -1.45 7.28 -6.42
N TYR A 67 -1.94 6.94 -5.23
CA TYR A 67 -1.99 7.86 -4.10
C TYR A 67 -0.96 7.47 -3.05
N LYS A 68 -0.25 8.47 -2.56
CA LYS A 68 0.66 8.37 -1.43
C LYS A 68 -0.01 9.01 -0.22
N ILE A 69 -0.10 8.27 0.89
CA ILE A 69 -0.63 8.73 2.16
C ILE A 69 0.53 8.80 3.15
N ALA A 70 0.88 10.02 3.57
CA ALA A 70 2.02 10.28 4.43
C ALA A 70 1.82 9.75 5.86
N PRO A 71 2.91 9.46 6.61
CA PRO A 71 2.84 9.03 8.02
C PRO A 71 1.93 9.91 8.88
N SER A 72 2.04 11.23 8.78
CA SER A 72 1.22 12.17 9.55
C SER A 72 -0.29 12.04 9.27
N GLN A 73 -0.67 11.82 8.01
CA GLN A 73 -2.08 11.57 7.66
C GLN A 73 -2.57 10.23 8.21
N ILE A 74 -1.72 9.19 8.17
CA ILE A 74 -2.04 7.88 8.75
C ILE A 74 -2.28 8.03 10.26
N ASP A 75 -1.40 8.73 10.97
CA ASP A 75 -1.49 8.94 12.42
C ASP A 75 -2.79 9.62 12.84
N GLN A 76 -3.26 10.61 12.07
CA GLN A 76 -4.55 11.28 12.32
C GLN A 76 -5.72 10.29 12.35
N TYR A 77 -5.75 9.32 11.45
CA TYR A 77 -6.86 8.35 11.36
C TYR A 77 -6.69 7.18 12.32
N VAL A 78 -5.46 6.71 12.56
CA VAL A 78 -5.19 5.60 13.49
C VAL A 78 -5.57 5.97 14.91
N LYS A 79 -5.40 7.23 15.32
CA LYS A 79 -5.86 7.76 16.61
C LYS A 79 -7.34 7.44 16.89
N TYR A 80 -8.16 7.43 15.85
CA TYR A 80 -9.60 7.12 15.92
C TYR A 80 -9.94 5.70 15.46
N LYS A 81 -8.95 4.80 15.31
CA LYS A 81 -9.10 3.43 14.77
C LYS A 81 -9.70 3.39 13.35
N LYS A 82 -9.46 4.44 12.55
CA LYS A 82 -10.06 4.61 11.22
C LYS A 82 -9.08 4.35 10.05
N LEU A 83 -8.07 3.50 10.21
CA LEU A 83 -7.11 3.20 9.12
C LEU A 83 -7.80 2.53 7.92
N ASN A 84 -8.78 1.62 8.16
CA ASN A 84 -9.56 1.00 7.09
C ASN A 84 -10.35 2.06 6.33
N TYR A 85 -10.99 2.98 7.04
CA TYR A 85 -11.73 4.09 6.44
C TYR A 85 -10.82 4.99 5.59
N LEU A 86 -9.63 5.37 6.11
CA LEU A 86 -8.63 6.13 5.33
C LEU A 86 -8.24 5.42 4.04
N THR A 87 -8.03 4.10 4.10
CA THR A 87 -7.70 3.31 2.91
C THR A 87 -8.87 3.32 1.93
N ALA A 88 -10.09 3.05 2.40
CA ALA A 88 -11.30 2.99 1.58
C ALA A 88 -11.60 4.31 0.84
N ILE A 89 -11.54 5.46 1.53
CA ILE A 89 -11.80 6.76 0.89
C ILE A 89 -10.73 7.13 -0.16
N ASN A 90 -9.50 6.67 -0.01
CA ASN A 90 -8.49 6.89 -1.02
C ASN A 90 -8.59 5.88 -2.19
N MET A 91 -9.10 4.66 -1.94
CA MET A 91 -9.48 3.73 -3.01
C MET A 91 -10.68 4.27 -3.81
N ALA A 92 -11.67 4.90 -3.17
CA ALA A 92 -12.77 5.58 -3.85
C ALA A 92 -12.26 6.67 -4.81
N LYS A 93 -11.30 7.51 -4.38
CA LYS A 93 -10.68 8.53 -5.25
C LYS A 93 -9.96 7.92 -6.47
N ILE A 94 -9.36 6.73 -6.32
CA ILE A 94 -8.75 6.01 -7.45
C ILE A 94 -9.84 5.50 -8.38
N LEU A 95 -10.88 4.87 -7.81
CA LEU A 95 -12.02 4.38 -8.57
C LEU A 95 -12.63 5.50 -9.42
N ASP A 96 -12.81 6.68 -8.86
CA ASP A 96 -13.36 7.84 -9.56
C ASP A 96 -12.51 8.31 -10.75
N LYS A 97 -11.18 8.10 -10.69
CA LYS A 97 -10.25 8.49 -11.76
C LYS A 97 -10.14 7.48 -12.89
N LEU A 98 -10.35 6.19 -12.61
CA LEU A 98 -10.19 5.13 -13.60
C LEU A 98 -11.50 4.93 -14.39
N GLN A 99 -11.40 4.64 -15.70
CA GLN A 99 -12.53 4.29 -16.54
C GLN A 99 -12.54 2.78 -16.80
N ALA A 100 -13.54 2.07 -16.26
CA ALA A 100 -13.67 0.62 -16.41
C ALA A 100 -15.13 0.18 -16.36
N ASP A 101 -15.39 -1.00 -16.95
CA ASP A 101 -16.69 -1.67 -16.92
C ASP A 101 -16.93 -2.38 -15.59
N HIS A 102 -15.83 -2.81 -14.90
CA HIS A 102 -15.87 -3.42 -13.59
C HIS A 102 -14.62 -3.13 -12.76
N TYR A 103 -14.80 -3.03 -11.43
CA TYR A 103 -13.73 -2.71 -10.49
C TYR A 103 -13.52 -3.85 -9.49
N TYR A 104 -12.27 -4.31 -9.37
CA TYR A 104 -11.84 -5.34 -8.42
C TYR A 104 -10.93 -4.71 -7.38
N ILE A 105 -11.21 -4.92 -6.10
CA ILE A 105 -10.52 -4.24 -4.99
C ILE A 105 -10.07 -5.26 -3.96
N ASP A 106 -8.80 -5.18 -3.54
CA ASP A 106 -8.32 -5.95 -2.39
C ASP A 106 -8.81 -5.30 -1.09
N SER A 107 -9.48 -6.10 -0.24
CA SER A 107 -10.04 -5.60 1.01
C SER A 107 -9.00 -5.65 2.12
N SER A 108 -8.73 -4.50 2.72
CA SER A 108 -7.92 -4.39 3.93
C SER A 108 -8.72 -4.39 5.23
N ASP A 109 -10.04 -4.56 5.15
CA ASP A 109 -10.95 -4.71 6.30
C ASP A 109 -11.30 -6.19 6.52
N VAL A 110 -11.52 -6.59 7.75
CA VAL A 110 -11.99 -7.95 8.10
C VAL A 110 -13.38 -8.27 7.51
N ASN A 111 -14.17 -7.25 7.19
CA ASN A 111 -15.47 -7.37 6.51
C ASN A 111 -15.41 -6.67 5.15
N PRO A 112 -15.24 -7.42 4.03
CA PRO A 112 -15.16 -6.85 2.68
C PRO A 112 -16.42 -6.08 2.26
N GLU A 113 -17.61 -6.49 2.68
CA GLU A 113 -18.86 -5.82 2.33
C GLU A 113 -18.94 -4.44 3.00
N ARG A 114 -18.54 -4.34 4.28
CA ARG A 114 -18.42 -3.04 4.95
C ARG A 114 -17.40 -2.14 4.25
N PHE A 115 -16.27 -2.71 3.84
CA PHE A 115 -15.22 -1.97 3.12
C PHE A 115 -15.73 -1.47 1.76
N LYS A 116 -16.44 -2.34 1.02
CA LYS A 116 -17.14 -2.01 -0.23
C LYS A 116 -18.12 -0.86 -0.04
N ALA A 117 -18.97 -0.93 1.00
CA ALA A 117 -19.95 0.11 1.29
C ALA A 117 -19.30 1.49 1.50
N ILE A 118 -18.20 1.55 2.28
CA ILE A 118 -17.46 2.80 2.50
C ILE A 118 -16.89 3.35 1.19
N ILE A 119 -16.36 2.49 0.30
CA ILE A 119 -15.83 2.92 -0.99
C ILE A 119 -16.94 3.52 -1.86
N ILE A 120 -18.09 2.82 -1.97
CA ILE A 120 -19.23 3.27 -2.78
C ILE A 120 -19.82 4.58 -2.22
N GLU A 121 -19.93 4.70 -0.90
CA GLU A 121 -20.44 5.92 -0.26
C GLU A 121 -19.58 7.14 -0.55
N ASN A 122 -18.26 6.96 -0.61
CA ASN A 122 -17.28 8.03 -0.82
C ASN A 122 -16.84 8.19 -2.29
N SER A 123 -17.41 7.42 -3.22
CA SER A 123 -17.19 7.56 -4.66
C SER A 123 -18.30 8.42 -5.29
N ILE A 124 -17.93 9.25 -6.27
CA ILE A 124 -18.89 9.97 -7.12
C ILE A 124 -19.53 9.05 -8.16
N LYS A 125 -18.84 7.97 -8.53
CA LYS A 125 -19.33 6.96 -9.48
C LYS A 125 -20.26 5.97 -8.79
N LYS A 126 -21.40 5.72 -9.41
CA LYS A 126 -22.34 4.67 -8.98
C LYS A 126 -22.11 3.41 -9.80
N VAL A 127 -21.06 2.67 -9.44
CA VAL A 127 -20.64 1.47 -10.14
C VAL A 127 -20.66 0.25 -9.20
N ASP A 128 -20.86 -0.94 -9.77
CA ASP A 128 -20.68 -2.16 -9.01
C ASP A 128 -19.21 -2.53 -8.91
N ILE A 129 -18.79 -2.94 -7.72
CA ILE A 129 -17.41 -3.34 -7.42
C ILE A 129 -17.38 -4.73 -6.78
N THR A 130 -16.37 -5.50 -7.12
CA THR A 130 -16.02 -6.74 -6.42
C THR A 130 -14.92 -6.43 -5.40
N CYS A 131 -15.26 -6.50 -4.12
CA CYS A 131 -14.32 -6.29 -3.03
C CYS A 131 -14.16 -7.58 -2.23
N ARG A 132 -12.94 -8.10 -2.10
CA ARG A 132 -12.68 -9.35 -1.38
C ARG A 132 -11.24 -9.43 -0.86
N HIS A 133 -11.02 -10.30 0.12
CA HIS A 133 -9.67 -10.62 0.60
C HIS A 133 -8.88 -11.35 -0.46
N HIS A 134 -7.59 -11.05 -0.53
CA HIS A 134 -6.65 -11.68 -1.46
C HIS A 134 -7.07 -11.56 -2.92
N ALA A 135 -7.69 -10.42 -3.28
CA ALA A 135 -8.10 -10.15 -4.65
C ALA A 135 -6.88 -10.12 -5.60
N ASP A 136 -5.72 -9.72 -5.11
CA ASP A 136 -4.43 -9.75 -5.83
C ASP A 136 -4.02 -11.18 -6.26
N SER A 137 -4.41 -12.20 -5.50
CA SER A 137 -4.14 -13.60 -5.85
C SER A 137 -5.18 -14.17 -6.84
N THR A 138 -6.34 -13.53 -6.95
CA THR A 138 -7.46 -14.00 -7.80
C THR A 138 -7.52 -13.25 -9.12
N PHE A 139 -7.40 -11.95 -9.08
CA PHE A 139 -7.59 -11.06 -10.24
C PHE A 139 -6.27 -10.44 -10.68
N THR A 140 -5.85 -10.75 -11.90
CA THR A 140 -4.59 -10.26 -12.49
C THR A 140 -4.52 -8.73 -12.51
N VAL A 141 -5.62 -8.04 -12.71
CA VAL A 141 -5.68 -6.58 -12.69
C VAL A 141 -5.37 -6.03 -11.28
N VAL A 142 -5.79 -6.71 -10.21
CA VAL A 142 -5.45 -6.35 -8.81
C VAL A 142 -3.99 -6.69 -8.52
N ALA A 143 -3.49 -7.84 -9.01
CA ALA A 143 -2.06 -8.19 -8.90
C ALA A 143 -1.17 -7.12 -9.57
N ALA A 144 -1.58 -6.58 -10.71
CA ALA A 144 -0.87 -5.49 -11.37
C ALA A 144 -0.85 -4.21 -10.52
N ALA A 145 -1.99 -3.82 -9.94
CA ALA A 145 -2.08 -2.69 -9.01
C ALA A 145 -1.18 -2.90 -7.77
N SER A 146 -1.19 -4.10 -7.20
CA SER A 146 -0.35 -4.53 -6.08
C SER A 146 1.14 -4.32 -6.37
N ILE A 147 1.60 -4.76 -7.55
CA ILE A 147 2.99 -4.58 -7.98
C ILE A 147 3.35 -3.09 -8.05
N ILE A 148 2.48 -2.27 -8.64
CA ILE A 148 2.72 -0.82 -8.72
C ILE A 148 2.80 -0.21 -7.33
N ALA A 149 1.85 -0.49 -6.44
CA ALA A 149 1.86 0.02 -5.07
C ALA A 149 3.15 -0.39 -4.31
N LYS A 150 3.55 -1.67 -4.42
CA LYS A 150 4.76 -2.21 -3.78
C LYS A 150 6.03 -1.56 -4.32
N VAL A 151 6.15 -1.37 -5.64
CA VAL A 151 7.32 -0.70 -6.24
C VAL A 151 7.39 0.76 -5.80
N LYS A 152 6.28 1.49 -5.79
CA LYS A 152 6.25 2.89 -5.32
C LYS A 152 6.64 3.02 -3.84
N ARG A 153 6.19 2.10 -3.02
CA ARG A 153 6.62 2.00 -1.62
C ARG A 153 8.11 1.71 -1.51
N ASP A 154 8.62 0.73 -2.25
CA ASP A 154 10.05 0.35 -2.22
C ASP A 154 10.93 1.52 -2.70
N GLU A 155 10.51 2.28 -3.71
CA GLU A 155 11.19 3.51 -4.17
C GLU A 155 11.27 4.58 -3.07
N GLU A 156 10.20 4.75 -2.28
CA GLU A 156 10.23 5.68 -1.13
C GLU A 156 11.19 5.21 -0.06
N ILE A 157 11.16 3.93 0.31
CA ILE A 157 12.07 3.36 1.30
C ILE A 157 13.54 3.56 0.90
N GLU A 158 13.88 3.32 -0.36
CA GLU A 158 15.23 3.54 -0.84
C GLU A 158 15.65 5.02 -0.81
N LYS A 159 14.73 5.95 -1.10
CA LYS A 159 14.98 7.40 -0.94
C LYS A 159 15.21 7.78 0.52
N LEU A 160 14.42 7.22 1.43
CA LEU A 160 14.57 7.46 2.87
C LEU A 160 15.91 6.89 3.38
N LYS A 161 16.29 5.67 2.94
CA LYS A 161 17.58 5.09 3.30
C LYS A 161 18.77 5.91 2.83
N LYS A 162 18.71 6.44 1.60
CA LYS A 162 19.76 7.33 1.09
C LYS A 162 19.93 8.60 1.92
N LYS A 163 18.82 9.11 2.48
CA LYS A 163 18.84 10.35 3.28
C LYS A 163 19.21 10.12 4.74
N TYR A 164 18.77 9.03 5.35
CA TYR A 164 18.83 8.83 6.80
C TYR A 164 19.65 7.61 7.23
N GLY A 165 20.20 6.84 6.29
CA GLY A 165 20.90 5.59 6.57
C GLY A 165 20.00 4.37 6.46
N ASP A 166 20.61 3.18 6.40
CA ASP A 166 19.88 1.93 6.19
C ASP A 166 19.19 1.45 7.49
N PHE A 167 17.90 1.64 7.54
CA PHE A 167 17.00 1.24 8.62
C PHE A 167 16.28 -0.11 8.38
N GLY A 168 16.72 -0.91 7.41
CA GLY A 168 16.07 -2.18 7.09
C GLY A 168 14.79 -2.03 6.26
N SER A 169 13.79 -2.86 6.54
CA SER A 169 12.56 -2.94 5.74
C SER A 169 11.50 -1.88 6.06
N GLY A 170 11.62 -1.21 7.20
CA GLY A 170 10.62 -0.27 7.73
C GLY A 170 9.42 -0.93 8.42
N TYR A 171 9.42 -2.26 8.59
CA TYR A 171 8.38 -2.98 9.35
C TYR A 171 8.74 -3.14 10.82
N PRO A 172 7.73 -3.18 11.73
CA PRO A 172 7.95 -3.39 13.16
C PRO A 172 8.58 -4.74 13.52
N SER A 173 8.46 -5.74 12.65
CA SER A 173 9.06 -7.08 12.84
C SER A 173 10.55 -7.14 12.49
N ASP A 174 11.08 -6.12 11.83
CA ASP A 174 12.49 -6.07 11.43
C ASP A 174 13.34 -5.47 12.56
N LYS A 175 14.22 -6.29 13.14
CA LYS A 175 15.12 -5.87 14.21
C LYS A 175 16.00 -4.68 13.84
N LYS A 176 16.41 -4.57 12.56
CA LYS A 176 17.21 -3.44 12.05
C LYS A 176 16.41 -2.14 12.09
N THR A 177 15.13 -2.21 11.70
CA THR A 177 14.19 -1.07 11.78
C THR A 177 14.03 -0.60 13.24
N ILE A 178 13.81 -1.52 14.17
CA ILE A 178 13.65 -1.19 15.59
C ILE A 178 14.92 -0.58 16.18
N LYS A 179 16.08 -1.18 15.90
CA LYS A 179 17.38 -0.66 16.37
C LYS A 179 17.63 0.76 15.85
N PHE A 180 17.36 1.00 14.55
CA PHE A 180 17.51 2.34 13.96
C PHE A 180 16.62 3.37 14.66
N LEU A 181 15.33 3.05 14.87
CA LEU A 181 14.39 3.95 15.53
C LEU A 181 14.77 4.23 17.01
N SER A 182 15.24 3.21 17.75
CA SER A 182 15.74 3.37 19.11
C SER A 182 16.94 4.32 19.15
N ASN A 183 17.93 4.12 18.28
CA ASN A 183 19.09 4.99 18.20
C ASN A 183 18.68 6.42 17.84
N TRP A 184 17.77 6.59 16.87
CA TRP A 184 17.27 7.91 16.49
C TRP A 184 16.65 8.65 17.68
N VAL A 185 15.77 7.99 18.43
CA VAL A 185 15.11 8.61 19.60
C VAL A 185 16.13 8.94 20.69
N ASN A 186 17.10 8.08 20.94
CA ASN A 186 18.16 8.31 21.92
C ASN A 186 19.01 9.54 21.57
N GLU A 187 19.36 9.71 20.30
CA GLU A 187 20.22 10.81 19.83
C GLU A 187 19.44 12.12 19.63
N LYS A 188 18.29 12.05 18.95
CA LYS A 188 17.52 13.21 18.49
C LYS A 188 16.42 13.64 19.46
N LYS A 189 16.08 12.81 20.46
CA LYS A 189 15.01 13.06 21.46
C LYS A 189 13.64 13.34 20.84
N ASN A 190 13.40 12.82 19.64
CA ASN A 190 12.12 12.94 18.93
C ASN A 190 11.84 11.72 18.05
N ILE A 191 10.59 11.54 17.66
CA ILE A 191 10.19 10.54 16.66
C ILE A 191 10.39 11.16 15.26
N PRO A 192 11.08 10.46 14.31
CA PRO A 192 11.31 10.99 12.98
C PRO A 192 9.99 11.21 12.21
N GLU A 193 9.93 12.28 11.41
CA GLU A 193 8.74 12.65 10.64
C GLU A 193 8.31 11.59 9.61
N PHE A 194 9.25 10.79 9.13
CA PHE A 194 9.00 9.69 8.21
C PHE A 194 8.51 8.40 8.89
N ALA A 195 8.36 8.39 10.22
CA ALA A 195 7.81 7.28 11.00
C ALA A 195 6.38 7.59 11.47
N ARG A 196 5.58 6.54 11.63
CA ARG A 196 4.19 6.61 12.09
C ARG A 196 4.14 6.59 13.61
N LYS A 197 3.84 7.73 14.19
CA LYS A 197 3.84 7.96 15.65
C LYS A 197 2.78 7.17 16.40
N SER A 198 1.69 6.80 15.73
CA SER A 198 0.55 6.08 16.30
C SER A 198 0.76 4.55 16.42
N TRP A 199 1.88 4.01 15.95
CA TRP A 199 2.15 2.56 16.03
C TRP A 199 2.49 2.13 17.45
N LYS A 200 1.84 1.08 17.96
CA LYS A 200 2.08 0.51 19.30
C LYS A 200 3.53 0.07 19.53
N THR A 201 4.30 -0.08 18.46
CA THR A 201 5.73 -0.41 18.50
C THR A 201 6.53 0.61 19.31
N TRP A 202 6.12 1.88 19.35
CA TRP A 202 6.77 2.93 20.13
C TRP A 202 6.75 2.66 21.63
N ASN A 203 5.70 1.98 22.15
CA ASN A 203 5.65 1.61 23.57
C ASN A 203 6.83 0.70 23.95
N LYS A 204 7.29 -0.17 23.02
CA LYS A 204 8.46 -1.03 23.25
C LYS A 204 9.80 -0.29 23.11
N ILE A 205 9.85 0.74 22.29
CA ILE A 205 11.04 1.57 22.09
C ILE A 205 11.22 2.52 23.27
N ASN A 206 10.14 3.11 23.78
CA ASN A 206 10.16 4.04 24.91
C ASN A 206 10.43 3.37 26.26
N THR A 207 9.96 2.13 26.49
CA THR A 207 10.28 1.39 27.73
C THR A 207 11.77 1.09 27.90
N THR A 208 12.54 1.13 26.82
CA THR A 208 14.02 1.06 26.89
C THR A 208 14.64 2.38 27.35
N LEU A 209 13.93 3.50 27.28
CA LEU A 209 14.38 4.82 27.76
C LEU A 209 14.10 5.00 29.26
N ASP A 210 12.96 4.51 29.74
CA ASP A 210 12.55 4.62 31.15
C ASP A 210 13.34 3.67 32.07
N SER A 211 14.04 2.67 31.50
CA SER A 211 14.89 1.73 32.27
C SER A 211 16.32 2.28 32.54
N PHE A 212 16.62 3.50 32.11
CA PHE A 212 17.90 4.17 32.34
C PHE A 212 17.80 5.51 33.12
N VAL A 213 16.66 5.75 33.81
CA VAL A 213 16.48 6.86 34.73
C VAL A 213 16.49 6.36 36.18
#